data_c1115b5511f80379bb66ff85ca9eb711
#
_entry.id   c1115b5511f80379bb66ff85ca9eb711
#
_cell.length_a   1.000
_cell.length_b   1.000
_cell.length_c   1.000
_cell.angle_alpha   90.00
_cell.angle_beta   90.00
_cell.angle_gamma   90.00
#
_symmetry.space_group_name_H-M   'P 1'
#
loop_
_entity.id
_entity.type
_entity.pdbx_description
1 polymer ?
#
loop_
_entity_poly.entity_id
_entity_poly.type
_entity_poly.pdbx_seq_one_letter_code
_entity_poly.pdbx_strand_id
1 'polypeptide(L)'
;AEFADCDPADVLIWTDRNGDGMLQRKECEIIPAAVKTVFPDPANPRVRGKPGKSAIATGGIGWSRKVDRRDLGFYASGEEDGLWKVVPDSFTGAGVPLFSSRSWKEVPLKGWRIVETCPVPGSDTVVAIGSKSGTQTTWFLGFDSKTGAIQWKYPSFYHHVHGSHKAPMATPGLLIGPLKICGAIPNCGEAPGVFMTRGNLGEDYWLTTDGLYVSR
;
A
#
# COMPACT_ATOMS: atom_id res chain seq x y z
N ALA A 1 -26.65 5.37 21.08
CA ALA A 1 -25.62 5.04 20.11
C ALA A 1 -24.36 5.87 20.40
N GLU A 2 -23.23 5.22 20.58
CA GLU A 2 -21.97 5.85 21.06
C GLU A 2 -21.40 6.93 20.12
N PHE A 3 -21.80 6.93 18.86
CA PHE A 3 -21.29 7.83 17.79
C PHE A 3 -22.38 8.74 17.20
N ALA A 4 -23.49 8.96 17.95
CA ALA A 4 -24.62 9.75 17.43
C ALA A 4 -24.29 11.24 17.19
N ASP A 5 -23.25 11.73 17.82
CA ASP A 5 -22.74 13.10 17.72
C ASP A 5 -21.59 13.26 16.71
N CYS A 6 -21.16 12.18 16.05
CA CYS A 6 -20.13 12.24 15.02
C CYS A 6 -20.73 12.66 13.68
N ASP A 7 -20.00 13.50 12.95
CA ASP A 7 -20.33 13.78 11.56
C ASP A 7 -20.03 12.54 10.71
N PRO A 8 -20.89 12.16 9.74
CA PRO A 8 -20.58 11.08 8.81
C PRO A 8 -19.28 11.23 8.03
N ALA A 9 -18.73 12.45 7.95
CA ALA A 9 -17.44 12.74 7.31
C ALA A 9 -16.26 12.69 8.27
N ASP A 10 -16.48 12.51 9.58
CA ASP A 10 -15.39 12.34 10.54
C ASP A 10 -14.59 11.07 10.28
N VAL A 11 -13.29 11.14 10.53
CA VAL A 11 -12.40 9.99 10.43
C VAL A 11 -12.26 9.34 11.80
N LEU A 12 -12.53 8.05 11.87
CA LEU A 12 -12.38 7.26 13.07
C LEU A 12 -11.13 6.38 12.97
N ILE A 13 -10.19 6.55 13.91
CA ILE A 13 -9.06 5.64 14.07
C ILE A 13 -9.36 4.77 15.29
N TRP A 14 -9.69 3.52 15.04
CA TRP A 14 -10.02 2.57 16.09
C TRP A 14 -8.86 1.63 16.37
N THR A 15 -8.62 1.38 17.65
CA THR A 15 -7.70 0.35 18.13
C THR A 15 -8.39 -0.47 19.21
N ASP A 16 -8.57 -1.74 18.95
CA ASP A 16 -9.15 -2.69 19.92
C ASP A 16 -8.18 -2.88 21.11
N ARG A 17 -8.34 -2.06 22.15
CA ARG A 17 -7.43 -2.03 23.30
C ARG A 17 -7.72 -3.15 24.30
N ASN A 18 -8.96 -3.62 24.33
CA ASN A 18 -9.43 -4.62 25.27
C ASN A 18 -9.53 -6.03 24.65
N GLY A 19 -9.36 -6.15 23.32
CA GLY A 19 -9.35 -7.42 22.59
C GLY A 19 -10.73 -8.05 22.40
N ASP A 20 -11.81 -7.26 22.54
CA ASP A 20 -13.18 -7.78 22.39
C ASP A 20 -13.71 -7.76 20.95
N GLY A 21 -12.96 -7.16 20.01
CA GLY A 21 -13.34 -7.03 18.61
C GLY A 21 -14.50 -6.08 18.37
N MET A 22 -14.93 -5.32 19.37
CA MET A 22 -16.09 -4.42 19.30
C MET A 22 -15.64 -2.96 19.18
N LEU A 23 -16.17 -2.25 18.20
CA LEU A 23 -15.92 -0.82 18.03
C LEU A 23 -16.54 -0.04 19.19
N GLN A 24 -15.71 0.54 20.05
CA GLN A 24 -16.12 1.34 21.19
C GLN A 24 -15.54 2.75 21.09
N ARG A 25 -16.34 3.77 21.44
CA ARG A 25 -15.91 5.19 21.30
C ARG A 25 -14.64 5.50 22.11
N LYS A 26 -14.48 4.92 23.29
CA LYS A 26 -13.30 5.10 24.16
C LYS A 26 -12.01 4.57 23.55
N GLU A 27 -12.11 3.77 22.49
CA GLU A 27 -11.01 3.19 21.74
C GLU A 27 -10.75 3.86 20.40
N CYS A 28 -11.50 4.93 20.12
CA CYS A 28 -11.39 5.69 18.89
C CYS A 28 -10.76 7.05 19.12
N GLU A 29 -9.85 7.45 18.27
CA GLU A 29 -9.55 8.85 17.99
C GLU A 29 -10.53 9.31 16.92
N ILE A 30 -11.28 10.39 17.21
CA ILE A 30 -12.23 10.98 16.28
C ILE A 30 -11.60 12.26 15.72
N ILE A 31 -11.39 12.31 14.43
CA ILE A 31 -10.83 13.47 13.73
C ILE A 31 -11.96 14.14 12.99
N PRO A 32 -12.39 15.36 13.43
CA PRO A 32 -13.46 16.08 12.79
C PRO A 32 -13.19 16.37 11.31
N ALA A 33 -14.21 16.26 10.47
CA ALA A 33 -14.12 16.54 9.04
C ALA A 33 -13.61 17.95 8.71
N ALA A 34 -13.85 18.92 9.61
CA ALA A 34 -13.37 20.29 9.48
C ALA A 34 -11.86 20.43 9.70
N VAL A 35 -11.21 19.42 10.28
CA VAL A 35 -9.75 19.43 10.53
C VAL A 35 -9.05 18.93 9.27
N LYS A 36 -8.25 19.80 8.66
CA LYS A 36 -7.35 19.38 7.58
C LYS A 36 -6.28 18.46 8.17
N THR A 37 -6.38 17.21 7.88
CA THR A 37 -5.43 16.17 8.30
C THR A 37 -4.59 15.71 7.10
N VAL A 38 -3.62 14.86 7.36
CA VAL A 38 -2.88 14.13 6.32
C VAL A 38 -3.77 13.16 5.54
N PHE A 39 -5.00 12.96 6.01
CA PHE A 39 -5.97 12.13 5.33
C PHE A 39 -6.54 12.88 4.12
N PRO A 40 -6.73 12.19 3.00
CA PRO A 40 -7.42 12.75 1.86
C PRO A 40 -8.77 13.31 2.31
N ASP A 41 -9.07 14.54 1.90
CA ASP A 41 -10.33 15.19 2.22
C ASP A 41 -11.51 14.33 1.74
N PRO A 42 -12.34 13.82 2.64
CA PRO A 42 -13.51 13.01 2.25
C PRO A 42 -14.53 13.80 1.43
N ALA A 43 -14.47 15.13 1.48
CA ALA A 43 -15.26 16.02 0.64
C ALA A 43 -14.66 16.21 -0.76
N ASN A 44 -13.48 15.64 -1.04
CA ASN A 44 -12.90 15.71 -2.38
C ASN A 44 -13.78 14.90 -3.34
N PRO A 45 -14.46 15.55 -4.34
CA PRO A 45 -15.36 14.88 -5.26
C PRO A 45 -14.67 13.84 -6.16
N ARG A 46 -13.35 13.80 -6.16
CA ARG A 46 -12.56 12.79 -6.87
C ARG A 46 -12.42 11.50 -6.07
N VAL A 47 -12.67 11.56 -4.76
CA VAL A 47 -12.80 10.34 -3.97
C VAL A 47 -14.16 9.73 -4.30
N ARG A 48 -14.17 8.75 -5.19
CA ARG A 48 -15.38 8.01 -5.58
C ARG A 48 -15.85 7.09 -4.44
N GLY A 49 -16.03 7.65 -3.27
CA GLY A 49 -16.62 6.99 -2.11
C GLY A 49 -17.97 7.59 -1.82
N LYS A 50 -18.93 6.77 -1.40
CA LYS A 50 -20.14 7.31 -0.77
C LYS A 50 -19.72 8.09 0.46
N PRO A 51 -20.41 9.20 0.83
CA PRO A 51 -20.18 9.89 2.08
C PRO A 51 -20.05 8.89 3.23
N GLY A 52 -19.06 9.05 4.08
CA GLY A 52 -18.78 8.14 5.19
C GLY A 52 -17.86 6.95 4.89
N LYS A 53 -17.35 6.83 3.68
CA LYS A 53 -16.26 5.89 3.43
C LYS A 53 -14.93 6.63 3.45
N SER A 54 -14.10 6.31 4.43
CA SER A 54 -12.75 6.81 4.54
C SER A 54 -11.97 6.53 3.25
N ALA A 55 -11.41 7.56 2.66
CA ALA A 55 -10.53 7.43 1.49
C ALA A 55 -9.32 6.53 1.75
N ILE A 56 -8.95 6.41 3.01
CA ILE A 56 -7.87 5.52 3.45
C ILE A 56 -8.32 4.07 3.45
N ALA A 57 -9.60 3.89 3.64
CA ALA A 57 -10.11 2.55 3.78
C ALA A 57 -9.66 1.67 2.77
N THR A 58 -9.17 2.21 2.00
CA THR A 58 -9.24 1.14 1.27
C THR A 58 -8.51 1.11 0.05
N GLY A 59 -7.49 1.39 -0.01
CA GLY A 59 -6.88 0.86 -1.18
C GLY A 59 -7.66 -0.37 -1.62
N GLY A 60 -8.93 -0.18 -1.61
CA GLY A 60 -10.05 -1.04 -1.70
C GLY A 60 -9.99 -2.27 -2.50
N ILE A 61 -8.94 -2.71 -2.72
CA ILE A 61 -8.75 -3.83 -3.57
C ILE A 61 -8.06 -4.84 -2.70
N GLY A 62 -8.74 -5.63 -2.01
CA GLY A 62 -8.48 -6.87 -1.32
C GLY A 62 -7.08 -7.52 -1.36
N TRP A 63 -6.07 -6.74 -1.59
CA TRP A 63 -4.70 -7.18 -1.74
C TRP A 63 -3.99 -7.13 -0.39
N SER A 64 -3.22 -8.14 -0.13
CA SER A 64 -2.52 -8.28 1.13
C SER A 64 -1.56 -7.12 1.37
N ARG A 65 -1.82 -6.33 2.39
CA ARG A 65 -0.85 -5.38 2.91
C ARG A 65 0.22 -6.13 3.68
N LYS A 66 1.46 -5.83 3.39
CA LYS A 66 2.59 -6.46 4.06
C LYS A 66 3.16 -5.50 5.09
N VAL A 67 3.44 -6.02 6.26
CA VAL A 67 3.96 -5.27 7.39
C VAL A 67 5.48 -5.18 7.28
N ASP A 68 6.02 -3.99 7.49
CA ASP A 68 7.45 -3.79 7.68
C ASP A 68 7.85 -4.32 9.05
N ARG A 69 8.68 -5.34 9.09
CA ARG A 69 9.06 -6.00 10.35
C ARG A 69 9.90 -5.12 11.27
N ARG A 70 10.47 -4.02 10.78
CA ARG A 70 11.32 -3.12 11.56
C ARG A 70 10.54 -2.26 12.52
N ASP A 71 9.34 -1.85 12.12
CA ASP A 71 8.51 -0.91 12.87
C ASP A 71 7.03 -1.30 12.93
N LEU A 72 6.70 -2.49 12.43
CA LEU A 72 5.35 -3.02 12.30
C LEU A 72 4.42 -2.10 11.49
N GLY A 73 5.00 -1.21 10.71
CA GLY A 73 4.27 -0.32 9.82
C GLY A 73 3.79 -1.02 8.56
N PHE A 74 2.76 -0.47 7.96
CA PHE A 74 2.26 -0.89 6.67
C PHE A 74 2.01 0.33 5.78
N TYR A 75 1.82 0.09 4.47
CA TYR A 75 1.56 1.17 3.53
C TYR A 75 0.08 1.21 3.17
N ALA A 76 -0.46 2.41 3.12
CA ALA A 76 -1.81 2.68 2.68
C ALA A 76 -1.77 3.66 1.50
N SER A 77 -2.52 3.37 0.45
CA SER A 77 -2.66 4.24 -0.71
C SER A 77 -4.05 4.86 -0.74
N GLY A 78 -4.13 6.13 -1.12
CA GLY A 78 -5.37 6.78 -1.48
C GLY A 78 -5.78 6.44 -2.92
N GLU A 79 -7.00 6.79 -3.30
CA GLU A 79 -7.46 6.62 -4.69
C GLU A 79 -6.73 7.53 -5.67
N GLU A 80 -6.19 8.65 -5.20
CA GLU A 80 -5.44 9.61 -5.99
C GLU A 80 -4.11 9.93 -5.32
N ASP A 81 -3.03 9.58 -5.97
CA ASP A 81 -1.68 10.11 -5.80
C ASP A 81 -1.17 10.34 -4.37
N GLY A 82 -1.41 9.42 -3.47
CA GLY A 82 -0.87 9.48 -2.14
C GLY A 82 -0.50 8.10 -1.61
N LEU A 83 0.66 8.00 -1.02
CA LEU A 83 1.10 6.82 -0.29
C LEU A 83 1.47 7.25 1.11
N TRP A 84 0.95 6.56 2.10
CA TRP A 84 1.29 6.77 3.50
C TRP A 84 1.92 5.53 4.08
N LYS A 85 2.91 5.71 4.91
CA LYS A 85 3.37 4.69 5.83
C LYS A 85 2.67 4.89 7.16
N VAL A 86 1.97 3.86 7.63
CA VAL A 86 1.25 3.87 8.91
C VAL A 86 2.04 3.03 9.90
N VAL A 87 2.53 3.66 10.96
CA VAL A 87 3.37 3.04 11.98
C VAL A 87 2.70 3.19 13.34
N PRO A 88 2.61 2.14 14.17
CA PRO A 88 2.07 2.30 15.52
C PRO A 88 2.81 3.38 16.31
N ASP A 89 2.07 4.22 17.03
CA ASP A 89 2.67 5.23 17.92
C ASP A 89 3.29 4.59 19.16
N SER A 90 2.67 3.53 19.63
CA SER A 90 3.08 2.80 20.85
C SER A 90 2.39 1.44 20.88
N PHE A 91 2.62 0.72 21.98
CA PHE A 91 1.97 -0.56 22.24
C PHE A 91 1.39 -0.58 23.65
N THR A 92 0.30 -1.31 23.84
CA THR A 92 -0.19 -1.61 25.18
C THR A 92 0.78 -2.55 25.92
N GLY A 93 0.61 -2.71 27.23
CA GLY A 93 1.38 -3.70 27.99
C GLY A 93 1.18 -5.15 27.52
N ALA A 94 0.10 -5.44 26.81
CA ALA A 94 -0.18 -6.73 26.17
C ALA A 94 0.36 -6.83 24.71
N GLY A 95 1.05 -5.79 24.21
CA GLY A 95 1.62 -5.78 22.87
C GLY A 95 0.64 -5.40 21.75
N VAL A 96 -0.53 -4.88 22.06
CA VAL A 96 -1.48 -4.40 21.03
C VAL A 96 -0.97 -3.08 20.46
N PRO A 97 -0.82 -2.93 19.13
CA PRO A 97 -0.38 -1.69 18.52
C PRO A 97 -1.44 -0.59 18.65
N LEU A 98 -1.01 0.59 19.06
CA LEU A 98 -1.85 1.78 19.18
C LEU A 98 -1.60 2.71 18.01
N PHE A 99 -2.67 3.08 17.32
CA PHE A 99 -2.64 3.99 16.18
C PHE A 99 -3.37 5.29 16.50
N SER A 100 -2.87 6.39 15.96
CA SER A 100 -3.50 7.71 16.02
C SER A 100 -3.29 8.45 14.69
N SER A 101 -3.75 9.68 14.61
CA SER A 101 -3.46 10.57 13.48
C SER A 101 -1.95 10.76 13.23
N ARG A 102 -1.13 10.67 14.27
CA ARG A 102 0.34 10.77 14.17
C ARG A 102 1.01 9.54 13.57
N SER A 103 0.32 8.42 13.56
CA SER A 103 0.79 7.16 12.96
C SER A 103 0.99 7.27 11.44
N TRP A 104 0.36 8.24 10.80
CA TRP A 104 0.34 8.41 9.35
C TRP A 104 1.43 9.35 8.90
N LYS A 105 2.32 8.84 8.05
CA LYS A 105 3.42 9.60 7.46
C LYS A 105 3.34 9.53 5.96
N GLU A 106 3.26 10.68 5.31
CA GLU A 106 3.27 10.73 3.85
C GLU A 106 4.62 10.22 3.31
N VAL A 107 4.56 9.33 2.33
CA VAL A 107 5.71 8.96 1.53
C VAL A 107 5.74 9.89 0.32
N PRO A 108 6.84 10.63 0.07
CA PRO A 108 6.88 11.64 -0.98
C PRO A 108 6.98 11.04 -2.39
N LEU A 109 6.11 10.11 -2.71
CA LEU A 109 6.01 9.40 -3.99
C LEU A 109 4.92 10.05 -4.88
N LYS A 110 5.17 11.30 -5.28
CA LYS A 110 4.20 12.09 -6.05
C LYS A 110 4.01 11.55 -7.47
N GLY A 111 2.78 11.62 -7.94
CA GLY A 111 2.40 11.25 -9.30
C GLY A 111 2.32 9.74 -9.53
N TRP A 112 2.22 8.97 -8.45
CA TRP A 112 2.04 7.52 -8.51
C TRP A 112 0.82 7.08 -7.70
N ARG A 113 0.02 6.26 -8.34
CA ARG A 113 -1.04 5.50 -7.67
C ARG A 113 -0.50 4.11 -7.37
N ILE A 114 -0.23 3.86 -6.11
CA ILE A 114 0.28 2.55 -5.66
C ILE A 114 -0.88 1.66 -5.27
N VAL A 115 -0.90 0.44 -5.76
CA VAL A 115 -1.96 -0.53 -5.47
C VAL A 115 -1.50 -1.63 -4.52
N GLU A 116 -0.22 -1.95 -4.54
CA GLU A 116 0.37 -2.92 -3.62
C GLU A 116 1.81 -2.55 -3.27
N THR A 117 2.22 -2.88 -2.06
CA THR A 117 3.57 -2.68 -1.56
C THR A 117 4.08 -3.91 -0.83
N CYS A 118 5.39 -4.10 -0.86
CA CYS A 118 6.08 -5.08 -0.05
C CYS A 118 7.41 -4.48 0.44
N PRO A 119 7.51 -4.11 1.72
CA PRO A 119 8.79 -3.72 2.30
C PRO A 119 9.82 -4.84 2.17
N VAL A 120 11.02 -4.49 1.75
CA VAL A 120 12.13 -5.46 1.69
C VAL A 120 12.73 -5.57 3.09
N PRO A 121 12.74 -6.75 3.71
CA PRO A 121 13.28 -6.91 5.05
C PRO A 121 14.72 -6.41 5.15
N GLY A 122 15.02 -5.62 6.18
CA GLY A 122 16.36 -5.09 6.43
C GLY A 122 16.83 -3.96 5.51
N SER A 123 15.96 -3.47 4.61
CA SER A 123 16.25 -2.41 3.66
C SER A 123 15.25 -1.26 3.76
N ASP A 124 15.64 -0.07 3.30
CA ASP A 124 14.70 1.02 3.09
C ASP A 124 13.95 0.92 1.76
N THR A 125 14.28 -0.07 0.95
CA THR A 125 13.60 -0.35 -0.31
C THR A 125 12.21 -0.94 -0.07
N VAL A 126 11.25 -0.43 -0.80
CA VAL A 126 9.91 -0.99 -0.92
C VAL A 126 9.67 -1.33 -2.38
N VAL A 127 9.31 -2.59 -2.65
CA VAL A 127 8.85 -2.98 -3.98
C VAL A 127 7.34 -2.79 -4.07
N ALA A 128 6.85 -2.32 -5.19
CA ALA A 128 5.46 -1.94 -5.35
C ALA A 128 4.92 -2.24 -6.74
N ILE A 129 3.61 -2.32 -6.81
CA ILE A 129 2.83 -2.30 -8.05
C ILE A 129 2.06 -0.98 -8.06
N GLY A 130 2.14 -0.25 -9.15
CA GLY A 130 1.44 1.01 -9.28
C GLY A 130 1.31 1.48 -10.72
N SER A 131 0.63 2.59 -10.90
CA SER A 131 0.51 3.29 -12.18
C SER A 131 0.91 4.74 -11.99
N LYS A 132 1.46 5.34 -13.04
CA LYS A 132 1.67 6.77 -13.05
C LYS A 132 0.32 7.47 -13.19
N SER A 133 0.12 8.54 -12.42
CA SER A 133 -1.11 9.32 -12.45
C SER A 133 -1.51 9.72 -13.85
N GLY A 134 -2.79 9.55 -14.15
CA GLY A 134 -3.34 9.82 -15.49
C GLY A 134 -3.02 8.75 -16.54
N THR A 135 -2.35 7.64 -16.17
CA THR A 135 -2.09 6.52 -17.09
C THR A 135 -2.74 5.24 -16.57
N GLN A 136 -2.96 4.31 -17.50
CA GLN A 136 -3.42 2.96 -17.16
C GLN A 136 -2.28 1.93 -17.16
N THR A 137 -1.08 2.35 -17.52
CA THR A 137 0.07 1.46 -17.57
C THR A 137 0.47 1.08 -16.15
N THR A 138 0.50 -0.20 -15.88
CA THR A 138 0.96 -0.73 -14.60
C THR A 138 2.48 -0.87 -14.63
N TRP A 139 3.10 -0.63 -13.49
CA TRP A 139 4.53 -0.71 -13.29
C TRP A 139 4.83 -1.56 -12.08
N PHE A 140 5.91 -2.33 -12.15
CA PHE A 140 6.66 -2.71 -10.98
C PHE A 140 7.69 -1.63 -10.70
N LEU A 141 7.88 -1.29 -9.45
CA LEU A 141 8.88 -0.29 -9.06
C LEU A 141 9.47 -0.62 -7.69
N GLY A 142 10.72 -0.23 -7.52
CA GLY A 142 11.36 -0.12 -6.22
C GLY A 142 11.54 1.34 -5.88
N PHE A 143 11.22 1.73 -4.64
CA PHE A 143 11.43 3.07 -4.15
C PHE A 143 12.02 3.06 -2.74
N ASP A 144 12.72 4.12 -2.40
CA ASP A 144 13.21 4.37 -1.05
C ASP A 144 12.06 4.86 -0.17
N SER A 145 11.83 4.20 0.96
CA SER A 145 10.69 4.46 1.84
C SER A 145 10.76 5.80 2.56
N LYS A 146 11.95 6.40 2.69
CA LYS A 146 12.18 7.67 3.39
C LYS A 146 12.05 8.85 2.46
N THR A 147 12.61 8.72 1.26
CA THR A 147 12.72 9.81 0.30
C THR A 147 11.68 9.77 -0.80
N GLY A 148 11.03 8.62 -1.01
CA GLY A 148 10.14 8.38 -2.15
C GLY A 148 10.88 8.29 -3.50
N ALA A 149 12.21 8.29 -3.50
CA ALA A 149 12.98 8.20 -4.73
C ALA A 149 12.79 6.85 -5.40
N ILE A 150 12.38 6.87 -6.67
CA ILE A 150 12.27 5.65 -7.48
C ILE A 150 13.68 5.18 -7.83
N GLN A 151 14.02 3.99 -7.37
CA GLN A 151 15.32 3.36 -7.62
C GLN A 151 15.33 2.64 -8.98
N TRP A 152 14.23 1.97 -9.29
CA TRP A 152 14.04 1.27 -10.56
C TRP A 152 12.56 1.12 -10.87
N LYS A 153 12.23 0.83 -12.13
CA LYS A 153 10.86 0.54 -12.56
C LYS A 153 10.85 -0.34 -13.82
N TYR A 154 9.89 -1.26 -13.86
CA TYR A 154 9.58 -2.09 -15.02
C TYR A 154 8.16 -1.77 -15.51
N PRO A 155 7.96 -1.37 -16.76
CA PRO A 155 6.64 -1.20 -17.32
C PRO A 155 6.01 -2.57 -17.58
N SER A 156 4.72 -2.71 -17.26
CA SER A 156 3.90 -3.72 -17.90
C SER A 156 3.19 -3.06 -19.07
N PHE A 157 3.48 -3.51 -20.27
CA PHE A 157 2.84 -2.99 -21.48
C PHE A 157 1.36 -3.39 -21.58
N TYR A 158 0.96 -4.37 -20.79
CA TYR A 158 -0.39 -4.91 -20.74
C TYR A 158 -1.01 -4.51 -19.41
N HIS A 159 -1.75 -3.40 -19.45
CA HIS A 159 -2.47 -2.92 -18.30
C HIS A 159 -3.81 -3.63 -18.20
N HIS A 160 -4.15 -4.01 -17.00
CA HIS A 160 -5.34 -4.78 -16.64
C HIS A 160 -5.37 -6.24 -17.09
N VAL A 161 -6.21 -6.98 -16.43
CA VAL A 161 -6.56 -8.36 -16.74
C VAL A 161 -6.94 -8.53 -18.21
N HIS A 162 -7.66 -7.57 -18.77
CA HIS A 162 -8.14 -7.66 -20.16
C HIS A 162 -7.08 -7.42 -21.24
N GLY A 163 -5.96 -6.78 -20.91
CA GLY A 163 -4.86 -6.59 -21.84
C GLY A 163 -3.88 -7.75 -21.90
N SER A 164 -3.70 -8.43 -20.79
CA SER A 164 -2.65 -9.44 -20.63
C SER A 164 -2.86 -10.70 -21.46
N HIS A 165 -4.10 -11.11 -21.72
CA HIS A 165 -4.36 -12.29 -22.58
C HIS A 165 -4.03 -12.04 -24.07
N LYS A 166 -3.73 -10.82 -24.46
CA LYS A 166 -3.19 -10.48 -25.79
C LYS A 166 -1.67 -10.52 -25.82
N ALA A 167 -1.02 -10.68 -24.68
CA ALA A 167 0.42 -10.68 -24.59
C ALA A 167 1.02 -11.94 -25.19
N PRO A 168 2.14 -11.84 -25.90
CA PRO A 168 2.90 -13.03 -26.26
C PRO A 168 3.38 -13.70 -24.97
N MET A 169 2.98 -14.95 -24.78
CA MET A 169 3.42 -15.71 -23.62
C MET A 169 4.93 -15.95 -23.69
N ALA A 170 5.56 -15.95 -22.52
CA ALA A 170 6.96 -16.36 -22.36
C ALA A 170 8.01 -15.51 -23.04
N THR A 171 7.83 -14.21 -23.14
CA THR A 171 8.94 -13.32 -23.50
C THR A 171 9.78 -13.03 -22.25
N PRO A 172 11.07 -13.41 -22.19
CA PRO A 172 11.94 -13.11 -21.07
C PRO A 172 11.99 -11.60 -20.78
N GLY A 173 11.93 -11.22 -19.51
CA GLY A 173 11.91 -9.82 -19.09
C GLY A 173 10.58 -9.09 -19.30
N LEU A 174 9.59 -9.72 -19.89
CA LEU A 174 8.24 -9.15 -20.02
C LEU A 174 7.38 -9.57 -18.84
N LEU A 175 7.01 -8.59 -18.03
CA LEU A 175 6.09 -8.78 -16.91
C LEU A 175 4.66 -8.53 -17.39
N ILE A 176 3.81 -9.55 -17.31
CA ILE A 176 2.47 -9.52 -17.86
C ILE A 176 1.45 -9.44 -16.74
N GLY A 177 0.64 -8.37 -16.76
CA GLY A 177 -0.49 -8.22 -15.87
C GLY A 177 -0.12 -8.40 -14.39
N PRO A 178 0.76 -7.57 -13.83
CA PRO A 178 1.14 -7.70 -12.43
C PRO A 178 -0.10 -7.60 -11.56
N LEU A 179 -0.27 -8.59 -10.71
CA LEU A 179 -1.45 -8.76 -9.90
C LEU A 179 -1.14 -8.66 -8.42
N LYS A 180 -0.03 -9.26 -8.00
CA LYS A 180 0.31 -9.40 -6.58
C LYS A 180 1.81 -9.58 -6.38
N ILE A 181 2.35 -8.94 -5.34
CA ILE A 181 3.66 -9.27 -4.81
C ILE A 181 3.47 -10.33 -3.73
N CYS A 182 4.00 -11.51 -3.92
CA CYS A 182 3.81 -12.62 -2.97
C CYS A 182 4.67 -12.46 -1.72
N GLY A 183 5.88 -11.94 -1.88
CA GLY A 183 6.80 -11.69 -0.78
C GLY A 183 8.17 -11.27 -1.28
N ALA A 184 9.04 -10.89 -0.34
CA ALA A 184 10.44 -10.58 -0.58
C ALA A 184 11.33 -11.32 0.40
N ILE A 185 12.46 -11.79 -0.07
CA ILE A 185 13.51 -12.46 0.71
C ILE A 185 14.76 -11.60 0.60
N PRO A 186 15.31 -11.13 1.72
CA PRO A 186 16.56 -10.34 1.72
C PRO A 186 17.76 -11.23 1.53
N ASN A 187 18.85 -10.65 1.02
CA ASN A 187 20.18 -11.26 0.98
C ASN A 187 20.21 -12.66 0.33
N CYS A 188 19.84 -12.75 -0.92
CA CYS A 188 19.92 -13.98 -1.70
C CYS A 188 21.27 -14.08 -2.42
N GLY A 189 22.27 -14.68 -1.78
CA GLY A 189 23.62 -14.78 -2.33
C GLY A 189 24.26 -13.39 -2.51
N GLU A 190 24.68 -13.07 -3.72
CA GLU A 190 25.24 -11.76 -4.08
C GLU A 190 24.16 -10.69 -4.34
N ALA A 191 22.91 -11.10 -4.51
CA ALA A 191 21.79 -10.17 -4.73
C ALA A 191 21.34 -9.54 -3.41
N PRO A 192 20.95 -8.25 -3.40
CA PRO A 192 20.45 -7.57 -2.21
C PRO A 192 19.14 -8.17 -1.70
N GLY A 193 18.50 -8.99 -2.48
CA GLY A 193 17.29 -9.74 -2.17
C GLY A 193 16.53 -10.08 -3.43
N VAL A 194 15.54 -10.94 -3.30
CA VAL A 194 14.62 -11.27 -4.39
C VAL A 194 13.18 -11.10 -3.93
N PHE A 195 12.30 -10.79 -4.85
CA PHE A 195 10.86 -10.83 -4.59
C PHE A 195 10.16 -11.62 -5.68
N MET A 196 9.06 -12.24 -5.29
CA MET A 196 8.18 -12.97 -6.19
C MET A 196 6.91 -12.18 -6.43
N THR A 197 6.54 -12.07 -7.68
CA THR A 197 5.28 -11.46 -8.07
C THR A 197 4.51 -12.38 -9.01
N ARG A 198 3.19 -12.35 -8.91
CA ARG A 198 2.30 -13.15 -9.73
C ARG A 198 1.60 -12.30 -10.78
N GLY A 199 1.61 -12.77 -12.01
CA GLY A 199 0.81 -12.27 -13.10
C GLY A 199 -0.62 -12.80 -13.07
N ASN A 200 -1.50 -12.19 -13.85
CA ASN A 200 -2.91 -12.56 -13.89
C ASN A 200 -3.21 -13.84 -14.72
N LEU A 201 -2.25 -14.34 -15.47
CA LEU A 201 -2.34 -15.60 -16.18
C LEU A 201 -1.76 -16.78 -15.37
N GLY A 202 -1.39 -16.53 -14.10
CA GLY A 202 -0.88 -17.57 -13.20
C GLY A 202 0.64 -17.72 -13.20
N GLU A 203 1.35 -16.87 -13.93
CA GLU A 203 2.81 -16.90 -13.93
C GLU A 203 3.38 -16.30 -12.66
N ASP A 204 4.45 -16.86 -12.17
CA ASP A 204 5.25 -16.31 -11.10
C ASP A 204 6.57 -15.77 -11.68
N TYR A 205 6.85 -14.52 -11.38
CA TYR A 205 8.08 -13.83 -11.79
C TYR A 205 8.97 -13.58 -10.59
N TRP A 206 10.25 -13.80 -10.80
CA TRP A 206 11.28 -13.52 -9.81
C TRP A 206 12.13 -12.35 -10.26
N LEU A 207 12.25 -11.36 -9.41
CA LEU A 207 13.08 -10.20 -9.62
C LEU A 207 13.95 -9.97 -8.39
N THR A 208 15.13 -9.39 -8.60
CA THR A 208 15.92 -8.89 -7.49
C THR A 208 15.31 -7.60 -6.95
N THR A 209 15.58 -7.28 -5.70
CA THR A 209 15.02 -6.07 -5.06
C THR A 209 15.61 -4.76 -5.60
N ASP A 210 16.71 -4.83 -6.36
CA ASP A 210 17.28 -3.73 -7.14
C ASP A 210 16.80 -3.69 -8.60
N GLY A 211 15.88 -4.57 -8.97
CA GLY A 211 15.11 -4.45 -10.21
C GLY A 211 15.60 -5.30 -11.38
N LEU A 212 16.46 -6.28 -11.17
CA LEU A 212 16.84 -7.20 -12.24
C LEU A 212 15.85 -8.37 -12.33
N TYR A 213 15.46 -8.70 -13.54
CA TYR A 213 14.67 -9.89 -13.81
C TYR A 213 15.55 -11.15 -13.64
N VAL A 214 15.07 -12.11 -12.88
CA VAL A 214 15.81 -13.36 -12.62
C VAL A 214 15.21 -14.50 -13.45
N SER A 215 13.92 -14.77 -13.28
CA SER A 215 13.26 -15.87 -13.98
C SER A 215 11.72 -15.75 -13.94
N ARG A 216 11.09 -16.66 -14.66
CA ARG A 216 9.67 -16.92 -14.68
C ARG A 216 9.42 -18.38 -14.37
#